data_7abef7b5f32aef0c3ffba3afe0d86778
#
_entry.id   7abef7b5f32aef0c3ffba3afe0d86778
#
_cell.length_a   1.000
_cell.length_b   1.000
_cell.length_c   1.000
_cell.angle_alpha   90.00
_cell.angle_beta   90.00
_cell.angle_gamma   90.00
#
_symmetry.space_group_name_H-M   'P 1'
#
loop_
_entity.id
_entity.type
_entity.pdbx_description
1 polymer ?
#
loop_
_entity_poly.entity_id
_entity_poly.type
_entity_poly.pdbx_seq_one_letter_code
_entity_poly.pdbx_strand_id
1 'polypeptide(L)'
;MSSKQTVLDREMFVQALRHMGEEDLLFLNRMVVERLILLAQARSTVQLAQFAEGDRVEFITHDGVVKRATVLRLNKKTASLHTDDGQNWKVSPALLRKQTTA
;
A
#
# COMPACT_ATOMS: atom_id res chain seq x y z
N MET A 1 9.44 -0.05 -24.35
CA MET A 1 9.25 0.47 -24.05
C MET A 1 8.95 0.83 -23.30
N SER A 2 9.06 1.04 -23.04
CA SER A 2 8.76 1.36 -22.37
C SER A 2 8.28 2.01 -21.92
N SER A 3 8.37 2.10 -21.48
CA SER A 3 7.72 2.73 -20.81
C SER A 3 7.28 3.74 -21.18
N LYS A 4 6.67 3.94 -21.31
CA LYS A 4 6.08 4.87 -21.51
C LYS A 4 5.78 5.65 -20.52
N GLN A 5 6.57 5.81 -19.66
CA GLN A 5 6.31 6.74 -18.67
C GLN A 5 6.52 8.07 -19.21
N THR A 6 5.53 8.91 -19.11
CA THR A 6 5.66 10.31 -19.42
C THR A 6 6.57 10.91 -18.38
N VAL A 7 7.66 11.47 -18.83
CA VAL A 7 8.52 12.22 -17.92
C VAL A 7 7.85 13.55 -17.68
N LEU A 8 7.37 13.77 -16.48
CA LEU A 8 6.71 15.01 -16.14
C LEU A 8 7.73 16.03 -15.71
N ASP A 9 7.60 17.24 -16.22
CA ASP A 9 8.41 18.35 -15.79
C ASP A 9 7.84 18.91 -14.50
N ARG A 10 8.46 18.56 -13.40
CA ARG A 10 7.99 18.98 -12.08
C ARG A 10 8.02 20.48 -11.92
N GLU A 11 8.95 21.12 -12.57
CA GLU A 11 9.06 22.58 -12.55
C GLU A 11 7.81 23.22 -13.13
N MET A 12 7.32 22.69 -14.24
CA MET A 12 6.10 23.21 -14.85
C MET A 12 4.90 23.05 -13.92
N PHE A 13 4.82 21.93 -13.21
CA PHE A 13 3.74 21.72 -12.25
C PHE A 13 3.81 22.73 -11.11
N VAL A 14 5.02 22.98 -10.60
CA VAL A 14 5.18 23.95 -9.54
C VAL A 14 4.74 25.33 -10.00
N GLN A 15 5.13 25.71 -11.21
CA GLN A 15 4.74 27.01 -11.77
C GLN A 15 3.23 27.09 -11.94
N ALA A 16 2.62 26.04 -12.47
CA ALA A 16 1.16 26.03 -12.65
C ALA A 16 0.43 26.18 -11.32
N LEU A 17 0.91 25.48 -10.29
CA LEU A 17 0.28 25.55 -8.97
C LEU A 17 0.33 26.97 -8.39
N ARG A 18 1.43 27.69 -8.63
CA ARG A 18 1.58 29.04 -8.11
C ARG A 18 0.58 30.02 -8.70
N HIS A 19 0.07 29.71 -9.89
CA HIS A 19 -0.86 30.59 -10.58
C HIS A 19 -2.31 30.18 -10.42
N MET A 20 -2.58 29.09 -9.71
CA MET A 20 -3.94 28.60 -9.50
C MET A 20 -4.60 29.31 -8.34
N GLY A 21 -5.89 29.58 -8.49
CA GLY A 21 -6.69 30.09 -7.39
C GLY A 21 -7.06 28.95 -6.44
N GLU A 22 -7.67 29.34 -5.33
CA GLU A 22 -8.03 28.39 -4.28
C GLU A 22 -8.97 27.32 -4.79
N GLU A 23 -9.96 27.71 -5.59
CA GLU A 23 -10.95 26.78 -6.11
C GLU A 23 -10.31 25.71 -6.97
N ASP A 24 -9.40 26.11 -7.86
CA ASP A 24 -8.71 25.17 -8.71
C ASP A 24 -7.80 24.24 -7.91
N LEU A 25 -7.16 24.77 -6.87
CA LEU A 25 -6.30 23.96 -6.02
C LEU A 25 -7.10 22.92 -5.26
N LEU A 26 -8.29 23.26 -4.80
CA LEU A 26 -9.15 22.32 -4.09
C LEU A 26 -9.62 21.21 -5.03
N PHE A 27 -9.98 21.58 -6.25
CA PHE A 27 -10.36 20.60 -7.25
C PHE A 27 -9.20 19.65 -7.56
N LEU A 28 -8.03 20.21 -7.80
CA LEU A 28 -6.84 19.41 -8.12
C LEU A 28 -6.48 18.49 -6.97
N ASN A 29 -6.56 18.99 -5.75
CA ASN A 29 -6.28 18.18 -4.56
C ASN A 29 -7.19 16.94 -4.52
N ARG A 30 -8.48 17.14 -4.81
CA ARG A 30 -9.43 16.02 -4.82
C ARG A 30 -9.05 15.00 -5.89
N MET A 31 -8.67 15.47 -7.08
CA MET A 31 -8.28 14.56 -8.17
C MET A 31 -7.01 13.80 -7.82
N VAL A 32 -6.06 14.46 -7.20
CA VAL A 32 -4.81 13.81 -6.79
C VAL A 32 -5.09 12.73 -5.74
N VAL A 33 -5.91 13.05 -4.75
CA VAL A 33 -6.24 12.09 -3.69
C VAL A 33 -6.96 10.88 -4.26
N GLU A 34 -7.93 11.10 -5.16
CA GLU A 34 -8.64 9.98 -5.78
C GLU A 34 -7.69 9.07 -6.56
N ARG A 35 -6.75 9.67 -7.29
CA ARG A 35 -5.78 8.88 -8.05
C ARG A 35 -4.88 8.07 -7.12
N LEU A 36 -4.43 8.68 -6.03
CA LEU A 36 -3.59 7.98 -5.06
C LEU A 36 -4.33 6.80 -4.43
N ILE A 37 -5.62 6.98 -4.13
CA ILE A 37 -6.41 5.90 -3.57
C ILE A 37 -6.52 4.74 -4.55
N LEU A 38 -6.78 5.03 -5.83
CA LEU A 38 -6.89 3.99 -6.84
C LEU A 38 -5.58 3.23 -7.02
N LEU A 39 -4.46 3.96 -7.02
CA LEU A 39 -3.16 3.32 -7.14
C LEU A 39 -2.84 2.44 -5.94
N ALA A 40 -3.21 2.90 -4.75
CA ALA A 40 -3.00 2.12 -3.53
C ALA A 40 -3.83 0.84 -3.55
N GLN A 41 -5.09 0.93 -4.02
CA GLN A 41 -5.95 -0.24 -4.11
C GLN A 41 -5.40 -1.26 -5.11
N ALA A 42 -4.94 -0.78 -6.26
CA ALA A 42 -4.38 -1.67 -7.27
C ALA A 42 -3.13 -2.38 -6.73
N ARG A 43 -2.28 -1.63 -6.02
CA ARG A 43 -1.08 -2.20 -5.44
C ARG A 43 -1.40 -3.24 -4.38
N SER A 44 -2.37 -2.96 -3.52
CA SER A 44 -2.80 -3.91 -2.49
C SER A 44 -3.34 -5.19 -3.10
N THR A 45 -4.12 -5.09 -4.17
CA THR A 45 -4.65 -6.27 -4.85
C THR A 45 -3.53 -7.16 -5.37
N VAL A 46 -2.53 -6.56 -6.02
CA VAL A 46 -1.40 -7.31 -6.52
C VAL A 46 -0.61 -7.95 -5.39
N GLN A 47 -0.40 -7.20 -4.33
CA GLN A 47 0.36 -7.70 -3.18
C GLN A 47 -0.37 -8.84 -2.48
N LEU A 48 -1.70 -8.73 -2.32
CA LEU A 48 -2.47 -9.80 -1.70
C LEU A 48 -2.41 -11.08 -2.53
N ALA A 49 -2.32 -10.96 -3.84
CA ALA A 49 -2.27 -12.13 -4.72
C ALA A 49 -0.99 -12.95 -4.51
N GLN A 50 0.01 -12.39 -3.87
CA GLN A 50 1.26 -13.10 -3.58
C GLN A 50 1.18 -13.98 -2.35
N PHE A 51 0.10 -13.87 -1.57
CA PHE A 51 -0.08 -14.61 -0.33
C PHE A 51 -1.23 -15.59 -0.46
N ALA A 52 -1.19 -16.64 0.34
CA ALA A 52 -2.25 -17.63 0.41
C ALA A 52 -2.54 -17.94 1.87
N GLU A 53 -3.75 -18.43 2.13
CA GLU A 53 -4.09 -18.88 3.49
C GLU A 53 -3.12 -19.98 3.90
N GLY A 54 -2.66 -19.89 5.12
CA GLY A 54 -1.68 -20.82 5.65
C GLY A 54 -0.24 -20.38 5.48
N ASP A 55 0.02 -19.33 4.68
CA ASP A 55 1.38 -18.83 4.51
C ASP A 55 1.95 -18.31 5.81
N ARG A 56 3.24 -18.55 5.99
CA ARG A 56 3.96 -17.98 7.13
C ARG A 56 4.52 -16.63 6.71
N VAL A 57 4.25 -15.61 7.50
CA VAL A 57 4.64 -14.24 7.20
C VAL A 57 5.21 -13.58 8.44
N GLU A 58 5.85 -12.45 8.23
CA GLU A 58 6.29 -11.60 9.33
C GLU A 58 6.01 -10.15 9.00
N PHE A 59 5.86 -9.35 10.04
CA PHE A 59 5.63 -7.92 9.87
C PHE A 59 6.19 -7.20 11.09
N ILE A 60 6.41 -5.90 10.94
CA ILE A 60 6.95 -5.07 12.01
C ILE A 60 5.82 -4.17 12.49
N THR A 61 5.57 -4.16 13.80
CA THR A 61 4.57 -3.29 14.39
C THR A 61 5.12 -1.87 14.47
N HIS A 62 4.24 -0.91 14.74
CA HIS A 62 4.66 0.50 14.78
C HIS A 62 5.66 0.79 15.89
N ASP A 63 5.75 -0.08 16.90
CA ASP A 63 6.75 0.07 17.96
C ASP A 63 8.04 -0.70 17.66
N GLY A 64 8.18 -1.21 16.43
CA GLY A 64 9.44 -1.82 15.98
C GLY A 64 9.60 -3.29 16.30
N VAL A 65 8.55 -3.93 16.79
CA VAL A 65 8.62 -5.36 17.14
C VAL A 65 8.30 -6.20 15.92
N VAL A 66 9.14 -7.18 15.63
CA VAL A 66 8.91 -8.14 14.55
C VAL A 66 8.00 -9.23 15.07
N LYS A 67 6.87 -9.45 14.39
CA LYS A 67 5.94 -10.51 14.74
C LYS A 67 5.85 -11.50 13.60
N ARG A 68 5.77 -12.76 13.93
CA ARG A 68 5.58 -13.85 12.97
C ARG A 68 4.17 -14.39 13.11
N ALA A 69 3.59 -14.73 11.97
CA ALA A 69 2.18 -15.07 11.94
C ALA A 69 1.87 -16.02 10.80
N THR A 70 0.69 -16.60 10.87
CA THR A 70 0.13 -17.40 9.80
C THR A 70 -1.05 -16.65 9.20
N VAL A 71 -1.14 -16.64 7.88
CA VAL A 71 -2.25 -16.01 7.19
C VAL A 71 -3.48 -16.88 7.37
N LEU A 72 -4.50 -16.32 8.02
CA LEU A 72 -5.78 -17.01 8.20
C LEU A 72 -6.71 -16.77 7.04
N ARG A 73 -6.69 -15.55 6.50
CA ARG A 73 -7.67 -15.16 5.49
C ARG A 73 -7.15 -13.96 4.74
N LEU A 74 -7.43 -13.93 3.45
CA LEU A 74 -7.13 -12.76 2.62
C LEU A 74 -8.43 -11.98 2.45
N ASN A 75 -8.41 -10.73 2.88
CA ASN A 75 -9.54 -9.83 2.76
C ASN A 75 -9.37 -8.98 1.52
N LYS A 76 -10.24 -8.01 1.33
CA LYS A 76 -10.20 -7.18 0.14
C LYS A 76 -8.93 -6.32 0.09
N LYS A 77 -8.53 -5.79 1.22
CA LYS A 77 -7.38 -4.87 1.31
C LYS A 77 -6.36 -5.26 2.36
N THR A 78 -6.67 -6.24 3.18
CA THR A 78 -5.79 -6.65 4.27
C THR A 78 -5.74 -8.15 4.36
N ALA A 79 -4.78 -8.65 5.12
CA ALA A 79 -4.71 -10.06 5.48
C ALA A 79 -5.00 -10.19 6.97
N SER A 80 -5.84 -11.17 7.31
CA SER A 80 -6.07 -11.51 8.71
C SER A 80 -5.02 -12.52 9.12
N LEU A 81 -4.35 -12.25 10.21
CA LEU A 81 -3.21 -13.03 10.67
C LEU A 81 -3.43 -13.52 12.08
N HIS A 82 -2.85 -14.67 12.39
CA HIS A 82 -2.76 -15.16 13.75
C HIS A 82 -1.29 -15.25 14.09
N THR A 83 -0.85 -14.44 15.05
CA THR A 83 0.55 -14.38 15.43
C THR A 83 0.92 -15.56 16.31
N ASP A 84 2.22 -15.87 16.35
CA ASP A 84 2.71 -16.99 17.15
C ASP A 84 2.48 -16.76 18.64
N ASP A 85 2.36 -15.49 19.06
CA ASP A 85 2.07 -15.16 20.45
C ASP A 85 0.56 -15.11 20.75
N GLY A 86 -0.27 -15.60 19.83
CA GLY A 86 -1.68 -15.79 20.08
C GLY A 86 -2.59 -14.61 19.79
N GLN A 87 -2.13 -13.63 19.04
CA GLN A 87 -2.94 -12.45 18.73
C GLN A 87 -3.49 -12.51 17.31
N ASN A 88 -4.61 -11.86 17.10
CA ASN A 88 -5.19 -11.71 15.77
C ASN A 88 -4.97 -10.29 15.28
N TRP A 89 -4.50 -10.18 14.03
CA TRP A 89 -4.18 -8.90 13.43
C TRP A 89 -4.76 -8.82 12.03
N LYS A 90 -5.11 -7.61 11.61
CA LYS A 90 -5.39 -7.32 10.20
C LYS A 90 -4.32 -6.37 9.73
N VAL A 91 -3.56 -6.77 8.73
CA VAL A 91 -2.38 -6.03 8.30
C VAL A 91 -2.43 -5.84 6.80
N SER A 92 -2.02 -4.65 6.36
CA SER A 92 -1.89 -4.37 4.93
C SER A 92 -0.83 -5.28 4.32
N PRO A 93 -1.08 -5.81 3.12
CA PRO A 93 -0.09 -6.68 2.48
C PRO A 93 1.24 -5.97 2.20
N ALA A 94 1.23 -4.64 2.13
CA ALA A 94 2.46 -3.89 1.93
C ALA A 94 3.42 -4.04 3.11
N LEU A 95 2.91 -4.40 4.27
CA LEU A 95 3.72 -4.55 5.48
C LEU A 95 4.16 -5.98 5.73
N LEU A 96 3.69 -6.92 4.90
CA LEU A 96 3.96 -8.34 5.12
C LEU A 96 5.13 -8.80 4.27
N ARG A 97 5.92 -9.71 4.83
CA ARG A 97 6.93 -10.43 4.08
C ARG A 97 6.74 -11.92 4.34
N LYS A 98 6.96 -12.72 3.31
CA LYS A 98 6.95 -14.15 3.51
C LYS A 98 8.13 -14.54 4.35
N GLN A 99 7.86 -15.38 5.34
CA GLN A 99 8.92 -15.88 6.19
C GLN A 99 9.74 -16.86 5.39
N THR A 100 11.04 -16.59 5.27
CA THR A 100 11.93 -17.49 4.58
C THR A 100 12.29 -18.61 5.53
N THR A 101 12.10 -19.83 5.07
CA THR A 101 12.65 -20.97 5.77
C THR A 101 14.05 -21.20 5.24
N ALA A 102 14.96 -21.11 6.10
CA ALA A 102 16.33 -21.38 5.70
C ALA A 102 16.54 -22.87 5.52
#